data_77da891210c7aab12aa50462a8f3bcf5
#
_entry.id   77da891210c7aab12aa50462a8f3bcf5
#
_cell.length_a   1.000
_cell.length_b   1.000
_cell.length_c   1.000
_cell.angle_alpha   90.00
_cell.angle_beta   90.00
_cell.angle_gamma   90.00
#
_symmetry.space_group_name_H-M   'P 1'
#
loop_
_entity.id
_entity.type
_entity.pdbx_description
1 polymer ?
#
loop_
_entity_poly.entity_id
_entity_poly.type
_entity_poly.pdbx_seq_one_letter_code
_entity_poly.pdbx_strand_id
1 'polypeptide(L)'
;IYHRDYKKFLNDLRDHGVVHVHAKKETLQDDNMKAKMTEVKHVNNVVKMLDVYRQQTTDNRQQTLTTELRNEELISFIDNKFAEIENIKQEIISLQKDDNVYAQWGKFPEERLNQIRANNWDVRFFTVPSKKYDNAWEEEFNAFLVNEVSGFAYFTTITPKDKKVDIDAESFHFPSMTK
;
A
#
# COMPACT_ATOMS: atom_id res chain seq x y z
N ILE A 1 19.55 12.64 53.48
CA ILE A 1 20.63 13.56 52.98
C ILE A 1 19.96 14.57 52.07
N TYR A 2 20.06 15.84 52.38
CA TYR A 2 19.52 16.92 51.53
C TYR A 2 20.26 16.92 50.22
N HIS A 3 19.58 17.09 49.12
CA HIS A 3 20.17 17.00 47.77
C HIS A 3 21.30 18.02 47.52
N ARG A 4 21.36 19.14 48.29
CA ARG A 4 22.42 20.13 48.26
C ARG A 4 23.76 19.59 48.76
N ASP A 5 23.74 18.63 49.68
CA ASP A 5 24.96 18.11 50.33
C ASP A 5 25.44 16.81 49.65
N TYR A 6 24.68 16.32 48.66
CA TYR A 6 24.94 15.04 48.02
C TYR A 6 26.33 14.96 47.40
N LYS A 7 26.74 15.98 46.68
CA LYS A 7 28.06 16.02 46.02
C LYS A 7 29.19 16.01 47.06
N LYS A 8 29.06 16.80 48.14
CA LYS A 8 30.02 16.83 49.21
C LYS A 8 30.12 15.48 49.92
N PHE A 9 28.98 14.89 50.24
CA PHE A 9 28.89 13.56 50.85
C PHE A 9 29.53 12.47 49.98
N LEU A 10 29.33 12.48 48.66
CA LEU A 10 30.00 11.55 47.74
C LEU A 10 31.51 11.75 47.68
N ASN A 11 32.01 12.98 47.71
CA ASN A 11 33.43 13.26 47.74
C ASN A 11 34.05 12.80 49.07
N ASP A 12 33.42 13.09 50.20
CA ASP A 12 33.89 12.66 51.51
C ASP A 12 33.93 11.11 51.59
N LEU A 13 32.95 10.39 51.05
CA LEU A 13 32.94 8.92 50.94
C LEU A 13 34.08 8.38 50.06
N ARG A 14 34.37 9.08 48.95
CA ARG A 14 35.47 8.71 48.06
C ARG A 14 36.84 8.91 48.71
N ASP A 15 37.00 10.01 49.44
CA ASP A 15 38.26 10.35 50.06
C ASP A 15 38.58 9.44 51.27
N HIS A 16 37.56 8.90 51.91
CA HIS A 16 37.72 7.89 52.97
C HIS A 16 38.04 6.49 52.47
N GLY A 17 37.84 6.22 51.14
CA GLY A 17 38.21 4.96 50.50
C GLY A 17 37.51 3.68 50.98
N VAL A 18 36.49 3.83 51.84
CA VAL A 18 35.87 2.70 52.56
C VAL A 18 34.62 2.14 51.87
N VAL A 19 34.11 2.86 50.86
CA VAL A 19 32.83 2.48 50.23
C VAL A 19 32.99 2.29 48.74
N HIS A 20 32.74 1.08 48.28
CA HIS A 20 32.59 0.79 46.88
C HIS A 20 31.18 1.11 46.41
N VAL A 21 31.01 2.25 45.74
CA VAL A 21 29.73 2.63 45.20
C VAL A 21 29.46 1.79 43.92
N HIS A 22 28.72 0.74 44.06
CA HIS A 22 28.14 0.10 42.90
C HIS A 22 26.98 0.97 42.39
N ALA A 23 27.19 1.69 41.31
CA ALA A 23 26.09 2.29 40.56
C ALA A 23 25.27 1.16 40.00
N LYS A 24 24.25 0.69 40.74
CA LYS A 24 23.19 -0.11 40.15
C LYS A 24 22.57 0.78 39.09
N LYS A 25 22.80 0.43 37.82
CA LYS A 25 22.01 0.92 36.69
C LYS A 25 20.62 0.27 36.77
N GLU A 26 19.95 0.46 37.88
CA GLU A 26 18.50 0.43 37.87
C GLU A 26 18.13 1.69 37.12
N THR A 27 17.91 1.55 35.82
CA THR A 27 17.08 2.49 35.09
C THR A 27 15.76 2.52 35.88
N LEU A 28 15.61 3.53 36.75
CA LEU A 28 14.30 3.94 37.22
C LEU A 28 13.54 4.28 35.93
N GLN A 29 12.93 3.25 35.37
CA GLN A 29 12.05 3.40 34.22
C GLN A 29 10.75 3.94 34.78
N ASP A 30 10.78 5.21 35.13
CA ASP A 30 9.57 5.97 35.39
C ASP A 30 8.72 5.88 34.11
N ASP A 31 7.57 5.28 34.23
CA ASP A 31 6.65 5.08 33.09
C ASP A 31 6.28 6.43 32.47
N ASN A 32 6.26 7.51 33.24
CA ASN A 32 6.09 8.87 32.78
C ASN A 32 7.28 9.32 31.89
N MET A 33 8.51 8.98 32.28
CA MET A 33 9.70 9.27 31.47
C MET A 33 9.68 8.48 30.14
N LYS A 34 9.29 7.21 30.16
CA LYS A 34 9.12 6.41 28.94
C LYS A 34 8.06 7.00 28.00
N ALA A 35 6.91 7.41 28.56
CA ALA A 35 5.86 8.05 27.77
C ALA A 35 6.37 9.32 27.08
N LYS A 36 7.06 10.18 27.83
CA LYS A 36 7.67 11.41 27.29
C LYS A 36 8.73 11.13 26.23
N MET A 37 9.56 10.12 26.42
CA MET A 37 10.56 9.73 25.44
C MET A 37 9.90 9.19 24.15
N THR A 38 8.79 8.48 24.26
CA THR A 38 8.02 7.99 23.11
C THR A 38 7.40 9.15 22.34
N GLU A 39 6.83 10.12 23.06
CA GLU A 39 6.28 11.34 22.47
C GLU A 39 7.34 12.14 21.69
N VAL A 40 8.50 12.36 22.29
CA VAL A 40 9.63 13.05 21.64
C VAL A 40 10.10 12.29 20.39
N LYS A 41 10.18 10.96 20.45
CA LYS A 41 10.54 10.15 19.26
C LYS A 41 9.48 10.29 18.16
N HIS A 42 8.23 10.30 18.51
CA HIS A 42 7.13 10.47 17.57
C HIS A 42 7.21 11.82 16.85
N VAL A 43 7.32 12.92 17.60
CA VAL A 43 7.48 14.26 17.02
C VAL A 43 8.70 14.34 16.10
N ASN A 44 9.84 13.80 16.52
CA ASN A 44 11.05 13.77 15.69
C ASN A 44 10.85 12.98 14.38
N ASN A 45 10.06 11.90 14.41
CA ASN A 45 9.74 11.15 13.19
C ASN A 45 8.86 11.99 12.25
N VAL A 46 7.85 12.67 12.77
CA VAL A 46 6.99 13.57 11.98
C VAL A 46 7.82 14.67 11.31
N VAL A 47 8.72 15.30 12.06
CA VAL A 47 9.63 16.33 11.51
C VAL A 47 10.50 15.76 10.38
N LYS A 48 11.11 14.59 10.58
CA LYS A 48 11.90 13.92 9.52
C LYS A 48 11.08 13.60 8.28
N MET A 49 9.86 13.14 8.45
CA MET A 49 8.96 12.86 7.33
C MET A 49 8.65 14.14 6.55
N LEU A 50 8.36 15.24 7.24
CA LEU A 50 8.11 16.54 6.61
C LEU A 50 9.36 17.04 5.85
N ASP A 51 10.56 16.88 6.39
CA ASP A 51 11.80 17.25 5.70
C ASP A 51 12.02 16.46 4.42
N VAL A 52 11.73 15.16 4.41
CA VAL A 52 11.79 14.33 3.20
C VAL A 52 10.80 14.82 2.15
N TYR A 53 9.57 15.13 2.53
CA TYR A 53 8.56 15.66 1.59
C TYR A 53 8.94 17.03 1.06
N ARG A 54 9.49 17.91 1.91
CA ARG A 54 9.99 19.22 1.49
C ARG A 54 11.09 19.11 0.42
N GLN A 55 11.96 18.12 0.51
CA GLN A 55 13.03 17.90 -0.48
C GLN A 55 12.48 17.35 -1.81
N GLN A 56 11.38 16.61 -1.79
CA GLN A 56 10.75 16.03 -2.97
C GLN A 56 9.87 17.02 -3.73
N THR A 57 9.34 18.03 -3.05
CA THR A 57 8.53 19.08 -3.67
C THR A 57 9.43 20.22 -4.12
N THR A 58 9.78 20.23 -5.40
CA THR A 58 10.52 21.31 -6.09
C THR A 58 9.69 22.58 -6.32
N ASP A 59 8.45 22.61 -5.84
CA ASP A 59 7.57 23.77 -6.01
C ASP A 59 7.90 24.81 -4.94
N ASN A 60 8.65 25.83 -5.33
CA ASN A 60 9.08 26.98 -4.52
C ASN A 60 7.92 27.90 -4.08
N ARG A 61 6.69 27.45 -4.12
CA ARG A 61 5.57 28.15 -3.50
C ARG A 61 5.63 27.95 -1.99
N GLN A 62 6.34 28.85 -1.32
CA GLN A 62 6.18 29.09 0.11
C GLN A 62 4.74 29.58 0.39
N GLN A 63 3.79 28.69 0.28
CA GLN A 63 2.50 28.89 0.92
C GLN A 63 2.72 28.69 2.41
N THR A 64 2.95 29.79 3.10
CA THR A 64 2.88 29.81 4.57
C THR A 64 1.41 29.57 4.93
N LEU A 65 1.04 28.30 5.08
CA LEU A 65 -0.22 27.95 5.69
C LEU A 65 -0.12 28.34 7.16
N THR A 66 -0.68 29.49 7.51
CA THR A 66 -0.95 29.83 8.92
C THR A 66 -2.02 28.88 9.41
N THR A 67 -1.61 27.81 10.10
CA THR A 67 -2.55 26.93 10.75
C THR A 67 -2.79 27.40 12.18
N GLU A 68 -4.04 27.46 12.60
CA GLU A 68 -4.43 27.75 13.98
C GLU A 68 -4.35 26.50 14.88
N LEU A 69 -4.00 25.35 14.31
CA LEU A 69 -3.86 24.08 15.02
C LEU A 69 -2.72 24.15 16.04
N ARG A 70 -3.00 23.71 17.26
CA ARG A 70 -2.02 23.61 18.32
C ARG A 70 -1.23 22.29 18.23
N ASN A 71 -0.13 22.21 18.94
CA ASN A 71 0.91 21.18 18.82
C ASN A 71 0.41 19.75 18.66
N GLU A 72 -0.45 19.26 19.52
CA GLU A 72 -0.97 17.88 19.47
C GLU A 72 -1.96 17.67 18.32
N GLU A 73 -2.83 18.65 18.07
CA GLU A 73 -3.79 18.63 16.96
C GLU A 73 -3.06 18.68 15.61
N LEU A 74 -1.98 19.46 15.52
CA LEU A 74 -1.16 19.54 14.32
C LEU A 74 -0.46 18.22 14.02
N ILE A 75 0.11 17.57 15.05
CA ILE A 75 0.77 16.27 14.90
C ILE A 75 -0.25 15.23 14.43
N SER A 76 -1.41 15.15 15.09
CA SER A 76 -2.48 14.22 14.71
C SER A 76 -2.99 14.47 13.28
N PHE A 77 -3.11 15.73 12.89
CA PHE A 77 -3.50 16.10 11.52
C PHE A 77 -2.46 15.61 10.50
N ILE A 78 -1.17 15.82 10.79
CA ILE A 78 -0.06 15.39 9.92
C ILE A 78 -0.05 13.87 9.81
N ASP A 79 -0.15 13.13 10.92
CA ASP A 79 -0.20 11.67 10.92
C ASP A 79 -1.36 11.13 10.07
N ASN A 80 -2.54 11.72 10.21
CA ASN A 80 -3.70 11.34 9.40
C ASN A 80 -3.45 11.58 7.91
N LYS A 81 -2.79 12.69 7.55
CA LYS A 81 -2.45 12.98 6.14
C LYS A 81 -1.40 12.02 5.59
N PHE A 82 -0.41 11.64 6.39
CA PHE A 82 0.55 10.61 5.97
C PHE A 82 -0.12 9.25 5.79
N ALA A 83 -1.00 8.85 6.69
CA ALA A 83 -1.78 7.62 6.54
C ALA A 83 -2.66 7.64 5.28
N GLU A 84 -3.32 8.76 4.98
CA GLU A 84 -4.10 8.95 3.76
C GLU A 84 -3.23 8.83 2.49
N ILE A 85 -2.07 9.48 2.48
CA ILE A 85 -1.11 9.39 1.36
C ILE A 85 -0.65 7.94 1.15
N GLU A 86 -0.34 7.22 2.22
CA GLU A 86 0.10 5.83 2.11
C GLU A 86 -1.02 4.91 1.59
N ASN A 87 -2.25 5.10 2.06
CA ASN A 87 -3.41 4.38 1.55
C ASN A 87 -3.63 4.63 0.04
N ILE A 88 -3.55 5.90 -0.39
CA ILE A 88 -3.68 6.25 -1.81
C ILE A 88 -2.56 5.61 -2.64
N LYS A 89 -1.31 5.59 -2.15
CA LYS A 89 -0.20 4.91 -2.83
C LYS A 89 -0.47 3.41 -3.00
N GLN A 90 -0.98 2.74 -1.97
CA GLN A 90 -1.33 1.33 -2.05
C GLN A 90 -2.47 1.09 -3.05
N GLU A 91 -3.46 1.97 -3.08
CA GLU A 91 -4.54 1.91 -4.06
C GLU A 91 -4.01 2.10 -5.49
N ILE A 92 -3.13 3.06 -5.73
CA ILE A 92 -2.47 3.25 -7.03
C ILE A 92 -1.73 1.98 -7.46
N ILE A 93 -0.96 1.36 -6.57
CA ILE A 93 -0.22 0.12 -6.87
C ILE A 93 -1.20 -1.01 -7.23
N SER A 94 -2.31 -1.13 -6.52
CA SER A 94 -3.35 -2.12 -6.82
C SER A 94 -3.98 -1.87 -8.19
N LEU A 95 -4.38 -0.62 -8.46
CA LEU A 95 -4.96 -0.24 -9.74
C LEU A 95 -3.99 -0.42 -10.91
N GLN A 96 -2.71 -0.15 -10.71
CA GLN A 96 -1.68 -0.40 -11.74
C GLN A 96 -1.51 -1.89 -12.04
N LYS A 97 -1.61 -2.76 -11.03
CA LYS A 97 -1.61 -4.22 -11.25
C LYS A 97 -2.83 -4.66 -12.06
N ASP A 98 -4.00 -4.15 -11.70
CA ASP A 98 -5.23 -4.44 -12.40
C ASP A 98 -5.17 -3.94 -13.85
N ASP A 99 -4.68 -2.72 -14.07
CA ASP A 99 -4.50 -2.16 -15.42
C ASP A 99 -3.57 -3.02 -16.28
N ASN A 100 -2.45 -3.48 -15.71
CA ASN A 100 -1.53 -4.39 -16.40
C ASN A 100 -2.19 -5.72 -16.80
N VAL A 101 -3.06 -6.26 -15.96
CA VAL A 101 -3.82 -7.49 -16.28
C VAL A 101 -4.84 -7.23 -17.38
N TYR A 102 -5.57 -6.11 -17.30
CA TYR A 102 -6.59 -5.75 -18.27
C TYR A 102 -6.01 -5.30 -19.61
N ALA A 103 -4.85 -4.68 -19.62
CA ALA A 103 -4.16 -4.25 -20.84
C ALA A 103 -3.93 -5.40 -21.82
N GLN A 104 -3.79 -6.64 -21.34
CA GLN A 104 -3.61 -7.82 -22.17
C GLN A 104 -4.83 -8.15 -23.05
N TRP A 105 -6.02 -7.71 -22.59
CA TRP A 105 -7.28 -7.94 -23.28
C TRP A 105 -7.64 -6.88 -24.32
N GLY A 106 -6.84 -5.80 -24.40
CA GLY A 106 -7.12 -4.67 -25.26
C GLY A 106 -8.30 -3.82 -24.81
N LYS A 107 -8.68 -2.87 -25.64
CA LYS A 107 -9.80 -1.96 -25.35
C LYS A 107 -11.04 -2.43 -26.09
N PHE A 108 -12.07 -2.78 -25.33
CA PHE A 108 -13.39 -3.11 -25.89
C PHE A 108 -14.49 -2.30 -25.19
N PRO A 109 -15.51 -1.81 -25.93
CA PRO A 109 -16.62 -1.10 -25.32
C PRO A 109 -17.53 -2.08 -24.57
N GLU A 110 -17.78 -1.85 -23.30
CA GLU A 110 -18.67 -2.66 -22.46
C GLU A 110 -20.08 -2.74 -23.06
N GLU A 111 -20.54 -1.66 -23.67
CA GLU A 111 -21.83 -1.60 -24.35
C GLU A 111 -21.99 -2.70 -25.43
N ARG A 112 -20.93 -3.02 -26.17
CA ARG A 112 -20.97 -4.11 -27.17
C ARG A 112 -21.07 -5.47 -26.54
N LEU A 113 -20.38 -5.71 -25.44
CA LEU A 113 -20.52 -6.95 -24.68
C LEU A 113 -21.95 -7.13 -24.16
N ASN A 114 -22.53 -6.05 -23.64
CA ASN A 114 -23.91 -6.05 -23.15
C ASN A 114 -24.93 -6.28 -24.29
N GLN A 115 -24.68 -5.73 -25.48
CA GLN A 115 -25.51 -6.00 -26.67
C GLN A 115 -25.44 -7.47 -27.10
N ILE A 116 -24.24 -8.09 -27.10
CA ILE A 116 -24.07 -9.51 -27.42
C ILE A 116 -24.82 -10.36 -26.39
N ARG A 117 -24.68 -10.06 -25.10
CA ARG A 117 -25.36 -10.76 -24.01
C ARG A 117 -26.87 -10.61 -24.05
N ALA A 118 -27.38 -9.45 -24.46
CA ALA A 118 -28.80 -9.19 -24.63
C ALA A 118 -29.44 -10.03 -25.77
N ASN A 119 -28.65 -10.40 -26.78
CA ASN A 119 -29.03 -11.24 -27.88
C ASN A 119 -28.89 -12.76 -27.63
N ASN A 120 -28.83 -13.17 -26.37
CA ASN A 120 -28.72 -14.57 -25.96
C ASN A 120 -27.37 -15.25 -26.29
N TRP A 121 -26.35 -14.45 -26.53
CA TRP A 121 -24.97 -14.90 -26.65
C TRP A 121 -24.20 -14.66 -25.36
N ASP A 122 -23.17 -15.48 -25.13
CA ASP A 122 -22.26 -15.33 -24.01
C ASP A 122 -20.84 -15.11 -24.53
N VAL A 123 -20.15 -14.15 -23.90
CA VAL A 123 -18.75 -13.84 -24.19
C VAL A 123 -17.95 -14.23 -22.96
N ARG A 124 -17.07 -15.20 -23.13
CA ARG A 124 -16.16 -15.68 -22.08
C ARG A 124 -14.72 -15.38 -22.45
N PHE A 125 -13.93 -15.13 -21.45
CA PHE A 125 -12.52 -14.78 -21.58
C PHE A 125 -11.67 -15.88 -20.96
N PHE A 126 -10.63 -16.30 -21.65
CA PHE A 126 -9.78 -17.40 -21.24
C PHE A 126 -8.31 -17.09 -21.41
N THR A 127 -7.50 -17.65 -20.53
CA THR A 127 -6.04 -17.58 -20.61
C THR A 127 -5.48 -19.00 -20.59
N VAL A 128 -4.51 -19.28 -21.46
CA VAL A 128 -3.85 -20.58 -21.52
C VAL A 128 -2.37 -20.38 -21.91
N PRO A 129 -1.44 -21.25 -21.48
CA PRO A 129 -0.11 -21.24 -22.04
C PRO A 129 -0.15 -21.35 -23.58
N SER A 130 0.57 -20.49 -24.32
CA SER A 130 0.48 -20.41 -25.79
C SER A 130 0.65 -21.75 -26.50
N LYS A 131 1.48 -22.65 -25.93
CA LYS A 131 1.69 -24.01 -26.47
C LYS A 131 0.49 -24.94 -26.37
N LYS A 132 -0.49 -24.59 -25.52
CA LYS A 132 -1.72 -25.34 -25.30
C LYS A 132 -2.92 -24.73 -26.02
N TYR A 133 -2.75 -23.58 -26.67
CA TYR A 133 -3.82 -23.00 -27.48
C TYR A 133 -4.11 -23.91 -28.68
N ASP A 134 -5.37 -24.30 -28.84
CA ASP A 134 -5.79 -25.18 -29.92
C ASP A 134 -6.65 -24.39 -30.92
N ASN A 135 -6.23 -24.35 -32.17
CA ASN A 135 -6.95 -23.68 -33.24
C ASN A 135 -8.33 -24.35 -33.53
N ALA A 136 -8.53 -25.58 -33.11
CA ALA A 136 -9.84 -26.22 -33.20
C ALA A 136 -10.92 -25.48 -32.41
N TRP A 137 -10.55 -24.75 -31.36
CA TRP A 137 -11.48 -23.94 -30.56
C TRP A 137 -12.08 -22.77 -31.36
N GLU A 138 -11.42 -22.31 -32.42
CA GLU A 138 -11.93 -21.27 -33.32
C GLU A 138 -13.18 -21.75 -34.05
N GLU A 139 -13.18 -23.01 -34.52
CA GLU A 139 -14.33 -23.59 -35.22
C GLU A 139 -15.40 -24.09 -34.23
N GLU A 140 -14.98 -24.68 -33.13
CA GLU A 140 -15.89 -25.32 -32.19
C GLU A 140 -16.60 -24.32 -31.28
N PHE A 141 -15.90 -23.32 -30.77
CA PHE A 141 -16.41 -22.36 -29.76
C PHE A 141 -16.41 -20.92 -30.23
N ASN A 142 -16.16 -20.63 -31.51
CA ASN A 142 -15.89 -19.30 -32.03
C ASN A 142 -14.85 -18.56 -31.14
N ALA A 143 -13.73 -19.21 -30.91
CA ALA A 143 -12.64 -18.63 -30.15
C ALA A 143 -11.90 -17.58 -31.02
N PHE A 144 -11.56 -16.45 -30.42
CA PHE A 144 -10.78 -15.38 -31.05
C PHE A 144 -9.56 -15.09 -30.19
N LEU A 145 -8.38 -15.32 -30.74
CA LEU A 145 -7.13 -14.93 -30.10
C LEU A 145 -7.07 -13.40 -30.04
N VAL A 146 -7.02 -12.86 -28.83
CA VAL A 146 -6.96 -11.41 -28.58
C VAL A 146 -5.50 -10.96 -28.53
N ASN A 147 -4.65 -11.69 -27.81
CA ASN A 147 -3.27 -11.32 -27.58
C ASN A 147 -2.44 -12.54 -27.21
N GLU A 148 -1.13 -12.45 -27.43
CA GLU A 148 -0.16 -13.44 -26.98
C GLU A 148 1.03 -12.72 -26.33
N VAL A 149 1.16 -12.86 -25.02
CA VAL A 149 2.19 -12.15 -24.25
C VAL A 149 2.78 -13.06 -23.17
N SER A 150 4.10 -13.00 -23.03
CA SER A 150 4.85 -13.72 -22.00
C SER A 150 4.59 -15.25 -22.01
N GLY A 151 4.30 -15.83 -23.19
CA GLY A 151 4.05 -17.26 -23.34
C GLY A 151 2.64 -17.70 -22.98
N PHE A 152 1.71 -16.76 -22.81
CA PHE A 152 0.29 -16.99 -22.59
C PHE A 152 -0.55 -16.44 -23.75
N ALA A 153 -1.52 -17.20 -24.19
CA ALA A 153 -2.55 -16.81 -25.15
C ALA A 153 -3.78 -16.33 -24.37
N TYR A 154 -4.25 -15.14 -24.73
CA TYR A 154 -5.48 -14.50 -24.22
C TYR A 154 -6.52 -14.57 -25.33
N PHE A 155 -7.63 -15.23 -25.10
CA PHE A 155 -8.64 -15.42 -26.13
C PHE A 155 -10.05 -15.31 -25.56
N THR A 156 -11.00 -15.05 -26.44
CA THR A 156 -12.42 -14.95 -26.09
C THR A 156 -13.21 -15.99 -26.87
N THR A 157 -14.28 -16.50 -26.28
CA THR A 157 -15.26 -17.32 -27.00
C THR A 157 -16.58 -16.58 -27.06
N ILE A 158 -17.28 -16.68 -28.19
CA ILE A 158 -18.62 -16.10 -28.39
C ILE A 158 -19.56 -17.23 -28.78
N THR A 159 -20.36 -17.69 -27.82
CA THR A 159 -21.24 -18.84 -27.98
C THR A 159 -22.67 -18.52 -27.53
N PRO A 160 -23.70 -19.22 -28.04
CA PRO A 160 -25.03 -19.17 -27.44
C PRO A 160 -24.99 -19.51 -25.96
N LYS A 161 -25.84 -18.89 -25.14
CA LYS A 161 -25.85 -19.07 -23.67
C LYS A 161 -26.09 -20.51 -23.22
N ASP A 162 -26.79 -21.28 -24.00
CA ASP A 162 -27.09 -22.68 -23.75
C ASP A 162 -25.96 -23.64 -24.15
N LYS A 163 -24.97 -23.14 -24.92
CA LYS A 163 -23.82 -23.95 -25.33
C LYS A 163 -22.81 -24.05 -24.17
N LYS A 164 -22.55 -25.28 -23.71
CA LYS A 164 -21.50 -25.54 -22.75
C LYS A 164 -20.15 -25.39 -23.44
N VAL A 165 -19.29 -24.53 -22.89
CA VAL A 165 -17.90 -24.38 -23.34
C VAL A 165 -17.02 -25.16 -22.35
N ASP A 166 -16.41 -26.24 -22.84
CA ASP A 166 -15.53 -27.11 -22.06
C ASP A 166 -14.11 -27.02 -22.64
N ILE A 167 -13.36 -26.07 -22.16
CA ILE A 167 -12.00 -25.77 -22.59
C ILE A 167 -11.07 -25.90 -21.40
N ASP A 168 -9.94 -26.63 -21.55
CA ASP A 168 -8.88 -26.72 -20.53
C ASP A 168 -8.06 -25.42 -20.51
N ALA A 169 -8.69 -24.32 -20.08
CA ALA A 169 -8.11 -23.00 -19.96
C ALA A 169 -8.65 -22.29 -18.73
N GLU A 170 -7.86 -21.40 -18.18
CA GLU A 170 -8.25 -20.58 -17.05
C GLU A 170 -9.26 -19.50 -17.49
N SER A 171 -10.44 -19.49 -16.89
CA SER A 171 -11.46 -18.48 -17.17
C SER A 171 -11.13 -17.16 -16.48
N PHE A 172 -11.18 -16.07 -17.22
CA PHE A 172 -10.99 -14.73 -16.72
C PHE A 172 -12.31 -13.98 -16.61
N HIS A 173 -12.54 -13.37 -15.45
CA HIS A 173 -13.73 -12.59 -15.19
C HIS A 173 -13.33 -11.13 -14.93
N PHE A 174 -13.86 -10.22 -15.74
CA PHE A 174 -13.73 -8.80 -15.44
C PHE A 174 -14.60 -8.48 -14.21
N PRO A 175 -14.07 -7.78 -13.21
CA PRO A 175 -14.92 -7.21 -12.16
C PRO A 175 -15.96 -6.33 -12.86
N SER A 176 -17.22 -6.51 -12.51
CA SER A 176 -18.29 -5.67 -13.06
C SER A 176 -17.91 -4.21 -12.83
N MET A 177 -17.64 -3.46 -13.89
CA MET A 177 -17.53 -2.00 -13.84
C MET A 177 -18.93 -1.41 -13.58
N THR A 178 -19.54 -1.85 -12.49
CA THR A 178 -20.74 -1.19 -11.97
C THR A 178 -20.30 -0.06 -11.07
N LYS A 179 -20.06 1.10 -11.69
CA LYS A 179 -20.41 2.39 -11.08
C LYS A 179 -20.54 3.43 -12.16
#